data_2dc7ca2de963295d514787296f107f72
#
_entry.id   2dc7ca2de963295d514787296f107f72
#
_cell.length_a   1.000
_cell.length_b   1.000
_cell.length_c   1.000
_cell.angle_alpha   90.00
_cell.angle_beta   90.00
_cell.angle_gamma   90.00
#
_symmetry.space_group_name_H-M   'P 1'
#
loop_
_entity.id
_entity.type
_entity.pdbx_description
1 polymer ?
#
loop_
_entity_poly.entity_id
_entity_poly.type
_entity_poly.pdbx_seq_one_letter_code
_entity_poly.pdbx_strand_id
1 'polypeptide(L)'
;MALLRQHGVRMAVATDCNPGTSPVASMTAALNLACVQFRLTPEEAIAGATRHAARALGLQDEAGTIEAGKAADLAVWDISRPAELCYWLGAPLLHRRYLGGAIT
;
A
#
# COMPACT_ATOMS: atom_id res chain seq x y z
N MET A 1 7.70 0.82 -16.21
CA MET A 1 8.03 -0.10 -15.10
C MET A 1 9.21 -1.01 -15.38
N ALA A 2 9.36 -1.60 -16.58
CA ALA A 2 10.48 -2.50 -16.88
C ALA A 2 11.86 -1.87 -16.58
N LEU A 3 12.09 -0.63 -16.99
CA LEU A 3 13.33 0.10 -16.74
C LEU A 3 13.61 0.29 -15.24
N LEU A 4 12.60 0.62 -14.45
CA LEU A 4 12.74 0.79 -13.00
C LEU A 4 13.12 -0.53 -12.33
N ARG A 5 12.49 -1.64 -12.74
CA ARG A 5 12.86 -2.99 -12.25
C ARG A 5 14.28 -3.35 -12.63
N GLN A 6 14.68 -3.10 -13.88
CA GLN A 6 16.04 -3.37 -14.36
C GLN A 6 17.11 -2.66 -13.53
N HIS A 7 16.82 -1.45 -13.05
CA HIS A 7 17.72 -0.66 -12.21
C HIS A 7 17.50 -0.85 -10.70
N GLY A 8 16.65 -1.81 -10.29
CA GLY A 8 16.40 -2.09 -8.88
C GLY A 8 15.78 -0.93 -8.10
N VAL A 9 15.07 -0.03 -8.79
CA VAL A 9 14.44 1.14 -8.17
C VAL A 9 13.26 0.71 -7.31
N ARG A 10 13.27 1.11 -6.05
CA ARG A 10 12.13 0.92 -5.14
C ARG A 10 11.05 1.92 -5.47
N MET A 11 9.84 1.42 -5.73
CA MET A 11 8.69 2.23 -6.11
C MET A 11 7.76 2.39 -4.91
N ALA A 12 7.44 3.62 -4.53
CA ALA A 12 6.37 3.90 -3.57
C ALA A 12 5.06 4.12 -4.33
N VAL A 13 3.94 3.74 -3.69
CA VAL A 13 2.58 3.92 -4.21
C VAL A 13 1.81 4.80 -3.25
N ALA A 14 1.18 5.83 -3.78
CA ALA A 14 0.32 6.76 -3.04
C ALA A 14 -0.92 7.11 -3.88
N THR A 15 -1.94 7.67 -3.25
CA THR A 15 -3.16 8.15 -3.93
C THR A 15 -2.95 9.43 -4.72
N ASP A 16 -1.99 10.24 -4.28
CA ASP A 16 -1.83 11.63 -4.74
C ASP A 16 -3.16 12.42 -4.64
N CYS A 17 -3.97 12.12 -3.64
CA CYS A 17 -5.31 12.68 -3.49
C CYS A 17 -5.29 14.21 -3.41
N ASN A 18 -5.87 14.83 -4.42
CA ASN A 18 -5.93 16.30 -4.53
C ASN A 18 -7.17 16.71 -5.33
N PRO A 19 -7.68 17.95 -5.15
CA PRO A 19 -8.89 18.39 -5.83
C PRO A 19 -8.71 18.67 -7.34
N GLY A 20 -7.46 18.75 -7.83
CA GLY A 20 -7.17 19.10 -9.21
C GLY A 20 -7.21 17.90 -10.17
N THR A 21 -6.45 16.86 -9.86
CA THR A 21 -6.17 15.77 -10.80
C THR A 21 -6.39 14.36 -10.28
N SER A 22 -6.50 14.17 -8.96
CA SER A 22 -6.64 12.86 -8.36
C SER A 22 -7.68 12.84 -7.23
N PRO A 23 -8.97 12.60 -7.53
CA PRO A 23 -10.01 12.47 -6.50
C PRO A 23 -9.98 11.11 -5.79
N VAL A 24 -8.88 10.36 -5.89
CA VAL A 24 -8.73 9.02 -5.32
C VAL A 24 -8.31 9.11 -3.85
N ALA A 25 -9.25 8.86 -2.92
CA ALA A 25 -8.99 8.86 -1.47
C ALA A 25 -8.74 7.46 -0.89
N SER A 26 -8.77 6.42 -1.71
CA SER A 26 -8.64 5.03 -1.29
C SER A 26 -7.31 4.43 -1.69
N MET A 27 -6.53 3.91 -0.71
CA MET A 27 -5.29 3.20 -1.00
C MET A 27 -5.53 1.89 -1.75
N THR A 28 -6.63 1.17 -1.52
CA THR A 28 -6.95 -0.04 -2.30
C THR A 28 -7.23 0.29 -3.76
N ALA A 29 -7.87 1.43 -4.04
CA ALA A 29 -8.02 1.92 -5.40
C ALA A 29 -6.66 2.28 -6.03
N ALA A 30 -5.76 2.92 -5.28
CA ALA A 30 -4.41 3.21 -5.75
C ALA A 30 -3.61 1.93 -6.05
N LEU A 31 -3.73 0.89 -5.23
CA LEU A 31 -3.13 -0.43 -5.47
C LEU A 31 -3.65 -1.07 -6.77
N ASN A 32 -4.97 -1.02 -6.99
CA ASN A 32 -5.58 -1.51 -8.23
C ASN A 32 -5.01 -0.77 -9.45
N LEU A 33 -5.01 0.56 -9.42
CA LEU A 33 -4.46 1.39 -10.50
C LEU A 33 -2.96 1.13 -10.73
N ALA A 34 -2.18 0.93 -9.67
CA ALA A 34 -0.77 0.58 -9.76
C ALA A 34 -0.56 -0.73 -10.55
N CYS A 35 -1.41 -1.73 -10.32
CA CYS A 35 -1.35 -2.99 -11.04
C CYS A 35 -1.88 -2.86 -12.47
N VAL A 36 -3.06 -2.26 -12.66
CA VAL A 36 -3.76 -2.23 -13.95
C VAL A 36 -3.12 -1.25 -14.92
N GLN A 37 -2.82 -0.02 -14.47
CA GLN A 37 -2.31 1.05 -15.33
C GLN A 37 -0.77 1.04 -15.44
N PHE A 38 -0.10 0.80 -14.30
CA PHE A 38 1.36 0.86 -14.26
C PHE A 38 2.03 -0.51 -14.32
N ARG A 39 1.26 -1.61 -14.37
CA ARG A 39 1.75 -2.98 -14.49
C ARG A 39 2.70 -3.40 -13.37
N LEU A 40 2.44 -2.93 -12.15
CA LEU A 40 3.07 -3.49 -10.97
C LEU A 40 2.48 -4.87 -10.68
N THR A 41 3.29 -5.76 -10.11
CA THR A 41 2.71 -6.96 -9.50
C THR A 41 2.02 -6.60 -8.19
N PRO A 42 1.07 -7.41 -7.69
CA PRO A 42 0.45 -7.17 -6.39
C PRO A 42 1.47 -7.01 -5.26
N GLU A 43 2.54 -7.81 -5.28
CA GLU A 43 3.62 -7.74 -4.29
C GLU A 43 4.37 -6.40 -4.37
N GLU A 44 4.67 -5.93 -5.57
CA GLU A 44 5.30 -4.62 -5.78
C GLU A 44 4.38 -3.49 -5.31
N ALA A 45 3.09 -3.55 -5.63
CA ALA A 45 2.12 -2.53 -5.26
C ALA A 45 1.94 -2.47 -3.73
N ILE A 46 1.77 -3.61 -3.06
CA ILE A 46 1.63 -3.68 -1.60
C ILE A 46 2.93 -3.23 -0.92
N ALA A 47 4.09 -3.70 -1.39
CA ALA A 47 5.38 -3.21 -0.89
C ALA A 47 5.55 -1.71 -1.11
N GLY A 48 5.06 -1.20 -2.24
CA GLY A 48 5.03 0.22 -2.58
C GLY A 48 4.21 1.07 -1.62
N ALA A 49 3.07 0.56 -1.16
CA ALA A 49 2.20 1.24 -0.21
C ALA A 49 2.61 1.05 1.27
N THR A 50 3.59 0.20 1.55
CA THR A 50 4.03 -0.12 2.91
C THR A 50 5.51 0.21 3.11
N ARG A 51 6.39 -0.79 3.02
CA ARG A 51 7.82 -0.63 3.33
C ARG A 51 8.55 0.38 2.44
N HIS A 52 8.19 0.48 1.16
CA HIS A 52 8.83 1.44 0.26
C HIS A 52 8.29 2.86 0.48
N ALA A 53 7.00 3.00 0.78
CA ALA A 53 6.41 4.29 1.18
C ALA A 53 7.02 4.80 2.49
N ALA A 54 7.13 3.95 3.51
CA ALA A 54 7.78 4.30 4.78
C ALA A 54 9.22 4.78 4.55
N ARG A 55 9.98 4.06 3.70
CA ARG A 55 11.34 4.46 3.36
C ARG A 55 11.40 5.80 2.61
N ALA A 56 10.48 6.05 1.69
CA ALA A 56 10.41 7.32 0.96
C ALA A 56 10.12 8.52 1.89
N LEU A 57 9.43 8.28 2.99
CA LEU A 57 9.11 9.27 4.02
C LEU A 57 10.15 9.34 5.16
N GLY A 58 11.19 8.48 5.16
CA GLY A 58 12.17 8.40 6.25
C GLY A 58 11.65 7.71 7.51
N LEU A 59 10.53 6.96 7.41
CA LEU A 59 9.84 6.29 8.53
C LEU A 59 10.12 4.78 8.59
N GLN A 60 11.13 4.29 7.88
CA GLN A 60 11.41 2.85 7.77
C GLN A 60 11.73 2.17 9.09
N ASP A 61 12.21 2.91 10.08
CA ASP A 61 12.52 2.39 11.41
C ASP A 61 11.30 2.38 12.35
N GLU A 62 10.24 3.10 11.97
CA GLU A 62 9.02 3.26 12.77
C GLU A 62 7.83 2.49 12.22
N ALA A 63 7.72 2.34 10.90
CA ALA A 63 6.54 1.78 10.23
C ALA A 63 6.87 1.08 8.91
N GLY A 64 5.84 0.54 8.24
CA GLY A 64 5.90 -0.03 6.89
C GLY A 64 6.19 -1.52 6.84
N THR A 65 6.59 -2.13 7.95
CA THR A 65 6.78 -3.58 8.11
C THR A 65 6.27 -4.04 9.47
N ILE A 66 5.93 -5.33 9.59
CA ILE A 66 5.51 -5.94 10.84
C ILE A 66 6.77 -6.50 11.52
N GLU A 67 7.35 -5.70 12.40
CA GLU A 67 8.57 -6.02 13.14
C GLU A 67 8.46 -5.56 14.59
N ALA A 68 9.09 -6.29 15.51
CA ALA A 68 9.16 -5.89 16.91
C ALA A 68 9.84 -4.51 17.06
N GLY A 69 9.23 -3.64 17.86
CA GLY A 69 9.73 -2.28 18.10
C GLY A 69 9.15 -1.21 17.17
N LYS A 70 8.43 -1.60 16.11
CA LYS A 70 7.72 -0.64 15.25
C LYS A 70 6.30 -0.35 15.72
N ALA A 71 5.73 0.73 15.20
CA ALA A 71 4.34 1.09 15.47
C ALA A 71 3.38 -0.04 15.08
N ALA A 72 2.46 -0.38 15.97
CA ALA A 72 1.42 -1.37 15.71
C ALA A 72 0.25 -0.76 14.93
N ASP A 73 0.55 -0.19 13.75
CA ASP A 73 -0.39 0.36 12.79
C ASP A 73 -0.69 -0.71 11.74
N LEU A 74 -1.78 -1.45 11.95
CA LEU A 74 -2.08 -2.65 11.21
C LEU A 74 -3.48 -2.58 10.58
N ALA A 75 -3.60 -3.10 9.37
CA ALA A 75 -4.87 -3.37 8.72
C ALA A 75 -5.04 -4.87 8.53
N VAL A 76 -6.15 -5.40 9.03
CA VAL A 76 -6.55 -6.80 8.85
C VAL A 76 -7.62 -6.84 7.78
N TRP A 77 -7.43 -7.69 6.79
CA TRP A 77 -8.27 -7.74 5.60
C TRP A 77 -9.00 -9.07 5.50
N ASP A 78 -10.24 -9.02 5.06
CA ASP A 78 -11.08 -10.20 4.79
C ASP A 78 -10.82 -10.70 3.37
N ILE A 79 -9.66 -11.31 3.19
CA ILE A 79 -9.15 -11.82 1.92
C ILE A 79 -8.44 -13.16 2.11
N SER A 80 -8.39 -13.97 1.06
CA SER A 80 -7.66 -15.23 1.05
C SER A 80 -6.22 -15.10 0.56
N ARG A 81 -5.94 -14.08 -0.27
CA ARG A 81 -4.63 -13.83 -0.87
C ARG A 81 -4.33 -12.33 -0.95
N PRO A 82 -3.08 -11.91 -0.74
CA PRO A 82 -2.71 -10.48 -0.81
C PRO A 82 -3.09 -9.81 -2.13
N ALA A 83 -3.06 -10.53 -3.26
CA ALA A 83 -3.44 -10.03 -4.57
C ALA A 83 -4.88 -9.48 -4.63
N GLU A 84 -5.77 -9.93 -3.75
CA GLU A 84 -7.15 -9.47 -3.72
C GLU A 84 -7.27 -7.99 -3.30
N LEU A 85 -6.32 -7.45 -2.53
CA LEU A 85 -6.24 -6.02 -2.24
C LEU A 85 -6.05 -5.16 -3.50
N CYS A 86 -5.42 -5.72 -4.51
CA CYS A 86 -5.16 -5.04 -5.77
C CYS A 86 -6.25 -5.32 -6.83
N TYR A 87 -7.10 -6.33 -6.59
CA TYR A 87 -8.12 -6.77 -7.55
C TYR A 87 -9.46 -6.08 -7.34
N TRP A 88 -9.98 -6.15 -6.10
CA TRP A 88 -11.33 -5.67 -5.81
C TRP A 88 -11.36 -4.14 -5.72
N LEU A 89 -12.07 -3.49 -6.63
CA LEU A 89 -12.29 -2.06 -6.62
C LEU A 89 -13.61 -1.75 -5.94
N GLY A 90 -13.54 -1.02 -4.82
CA GLY A 90 -14.72 -0.59 -4.06
C GLY A 90 -15.34 -1.65 -3.13
N ALA A 91 -14.78 -2.86 -3.06
CA ALA A 91 -15.24 -3.86 -2.10
C ALA A 91 -14.79 -3.49 -0.66
N PRO A 92 -15.64 -3.67 0.36
CA PRO A 92 -15.32 -3.38 1.76
C PRO A 92 -14.51 -4.53 2.38
N LEU A 93 -13.25 -4.62 1.99
CA LEU A 93 -12.35 -5.72 2.39
C LEU A 93 -11.71 -5.52 3.77
N LEU A 94 -11.75 -4.31 4.34
CA LEU A 94 -11.16 -4.03 5.63
C LEU A 94 -11.98 -4.69 6.75
N HIS A 95 -11.38 -5.68 7.41
CA HIS A 95 -11.98 -6.35 8.56
C HIS A 95 -11.76 -5.57 9.85
N ARG A 96 -10.52 -5.12 10.10
CA ARG A 96 -10.14 -4.42 11.33
C ARG A 96 -8.92 -3.53 11.12
N ARG A 97 -8.88 -2.43 11.85
CA ARG A 97 -7.72 -1.53 11.86
C ARG A 97 -7.21 -1.34 13.29
N TYR A 98 -5.90 -1.28 13.41
CA TYR A 98 -5.21 -0.91 14.65
C TYR A 98 -4.37 0.32 14.40
N LEU A 99 -4.36 1.24 15.33
CA LEU A 99 -3.49 2.42 15.35
C LEU A 99 -2.79 2.48 16.70
N GLY A 100 -1.46 2.38 16.70
CA GLY A 100 -0.68 2.24 17.93
C GLY A 100 -1.09 1.05 18.79
N GLY A 101 -1.60 -0.02 18.19
CA GLY A 101 -2.09 -1.21 18.89
C GLY A 101 -3.55 -1.15 19.37
N ALA A 102 -4.20 0.01 19.30
CA ALA A 102 -5.62 0.16 19.64
C ALA A 102 -6.52 -0.09 18.42
N ILE A 103 -7.65 -0.76 18.63
CA ILE A 103 -8.67 -0.97 17.57
C ILE A 103 -9.34 0.37 17.28
N THR A 104 -9.45 0.70 16.01
CA THR A 104 -10.11 1.92 15.54
C THR A 104 -11.16 1.65 14.47
#